data_39314e3ad47391bb9712cb30d8ea5d5c
#
_entry.id   39314e3ad47391bb9712cb30d8ea5d5c
#
_cell.length_a   1.000
_cell.length_b   1.000
_cell.length_c   1.000
_cell.angle_alpha   90.00
_cell.angle_beta   90.00
_cell.angle_gamma   90.00
#
_symmetry.space_group_name_H-M   'P 1'
#
loop_
_entity.id
_entity.type
_entity.pdbx_description
1 polymer ?
#
loop_
_entity_poly.entity_id
_entity_poly.type
_entity_poly.pdbx_seq_one_letter_code
_entity_poly.pdbx_strand_id
1 'polypeptide(L)'
;MSTDVFELNCTVRTDLGKGASRRLRRLEGNIPAVLYGGDADPISLTIPHKDIIKATSNEAFFSHVITLNIGKKKEKAVIKALQRHPAKPFILHADFFRIDEKQSITVKVPLHFINEEKCAGVKIGGGSILKTLNEIEVDCLP
;
A
#
# COMPACT_ATOMS: atom_id res chain seq x y z
N MET A 1 6.69 -12.60 -17.00
CA MET A 1 6.48 -11.55 -15.99
C MET A 1 4.99 -11.30 -15.92
N SER A 2 4.32 -11.83 -14.89
CA SER A 2 2.91 -11.55 -14.65
C SER A 2 2.81 -10.10 -14.17
N THR A 3 2.28 -9.23 -15.00
CA THR A 3 1.87 -7.90 -14.60
C THR A 3 0.64 -8.05 -13.72
N ASP A 4 0.85 -8.19 -12.41
CA ASP A 4 -0.25 -8.18 -11.47
C ASP A 4 -0.88 -6.79 -11.48
N VAL A 5 -1.98 -6.66 -12.19
CA VAL A 5 -2.75 -5.42 -12.22
C VAL A 5 -3.60 -5.38 -10.96
N PHE A 6 -3.21 -4.55 -10.00
CA PHE A 6 -4.01 -4.34 -8.79
C PHE A 6 -5.12 -3.34 -9.07
N GLU A 7 -6.36 -3.78 -8.95
CA GLU A 7 -7.54 -2.92 -9.04
C GLU A 7 -8.28 -2.87 -7.70
N LEU A 8 -8.62 -1.68 -7.24
CA LEU A 8 -9.41 -1.45 -6.04
C LEU A 8 -10.65 -0.63 -6.36
N ASN A 9 -11.80 -1.10 -5.95
CA ASN A 9 -13.05 -0.35 -6.07
C ASN A 9 -13.20 0.61 -4.91
N CYS A 10 -13.35 1.89 -5.23
CA CYS A 10 -13.42 2.97 -4.25
C CYS A 10 -14.68 3.81 -4.45
N THR A 11 -15.23 4.31 -3.37
CA THR A 11 -16.33 5.28 -3.39
C THR A 11 -15.86 6.60 -2.78
N VAL A 12 -16.32 7.72 -3.36
CA VAL A 12 -16.02 9.04 -2.81
C VAL A 12 -16.77 9.22 -1.49
N ARG A 13 -16.11 9.75 -0.49
CA ARG A 13 -16.64 9.97 0.85
C ARG A 13 -16.82 11.44 1.13
N THR A 14 -18.03 11.82 1.56
CA THR A 14 -18.38 13.17 1.97
C THR A 14 -18.45 13.33 3.49
N ASP A 15 -18.76 12.25 4.24
CA ASP A 15 -18.81 12.26 5.72
C ASP A 15 -17.39 12.10 6.27
N LEU A 16 -16.81 13.19 6.75
CA LEU A 16 -15.42 13.29 7.21
C LEU A 16 -15.34 13.35 8.74
N GLY A 17 -14.14 13.15 9.26
CA GLY A 17 -13.82 13.30 10.68
C GLY A 17 -13.75 11.98 11.44
N LYS A 18 -13.36 12.09 12.74
CA LYS A 18 -13.03 10.96 13.61
C LYS A 18 -14.23 10.03 13.85
N GLY A 19 -15.41 10.61 14.08
CA GLY A 19 -16.64 9.85 14.35
C GLY A 19 -17.09 9.06 13.12
N ALA A 20 -17.12 9.72 11.94
CA ALA A 20 -17.47 9.11 10.68
C ALA A 20 -16.52 7.94 10.31
N SER A 21 -15.21 8.15 10.42
CA SER A 21 -14.21 7.11 10.15
C SER A 21 -14.34 5.90 11.10
N ARG A 22 -14.73 6.13 12.37
CA ARG A 22 -14.97 5.03 13.30
C ARG A 22 -16.25 4.25 12.97
N ARG A 23 -17.34 4.94 12.58
CA ARG A 23 -18.59 4.29 12.14
C ARG A 23 -18.34 3.46 10.89
N LEU A 24 -17.67 4.02 9.89
CA LEU A 24 -17.32 3.36 8.65
C LEU A 24 -16.62 2.02 8.89
N ARG A 25 -15.60 2.01 9.75
CA ARG A 25 -14.86 0.78 10.07
C ARG A 25 -15.67 -0.23 10.86
N ARG A 26 -16.51 0.22 11.80
CA ARG A 26 -17.22 -0.65 12.73
C ARG A 26 -18.52 -1.21 12.15
N LEU A 27 -19.28 -0.39 11.43
CA LEU A 27 -20.61 -0.75 10.96
C LEU A 27 -20.61 -1.27 9.53
N GLU A 28 -19.78 -0.71 8.68
CA GLU A 28 -19.78 -1.01 7.25
C GLU A 28 -18.64 -1.95 6.83
N GLY A 29 -17.68 -2.19 7.71
CA GLY A 29 -16.51 -3.02 7.36
C GLY A 29 -15.66 -2.41 6.25
N ASN A 30 -15.69 -1.09 6.10
CA ASN A 30 -14.94 -0.33 5.12
C ASN A 30 -13.83 0.46 5.81
N ILE A 31 -12.83 0.87 5.05
CA ILE A 31 -11.75 1.73 5.55
C ILE A 31 -11.76 3.10 4.85
N PRO A 32 -11.44 4.16 5.59
CA PRO A 32 -11.16 5.44 4.98
C PRO A 32 -9.81 5.42 4.29
N ALA A 33 -9.74 6.05 3.12
CA ALA A 33 -8.52 6.27 2.37
C ALA A 33 -8.50 7.70 1.82
N VAL A 34 -7.32 8.14 1.40
CA VAL A 34 -7.13 9.44 0.74
C VAL A 34 -6.31 9.22 -0.51
N LEU A 35 -6.72 9.86 -1.59
CA LEU A 35 -5.97 9.96 -2.84
C LEU A 35 -5.53 11.41 -3.03
N TYR A 36 -4.24 11.66 -3.08
CA TYR A 36 -3.65 12.99 -3.25
C TYR A 36 -2.46 12.96 -4.21
N GLY A 37 -1.90 14.13 -4.51
CA GLY A 37 -0.80 14.31 -5.47
C GLY A 37 -1.30 14.67 -6.88
N GLY A 38 -0.36 15.09 -7.74
CA GLY A 38 -0.66 15.70 -9.03
C GLY A 38 -1.33 17.06 -8.88
N ASP A 39 -1.89 17.58 -9.98
CA ASP A 39 -2.53 18.90 -10.03
C ASP A 39 -3.98 18.92 -9.54
N ALA A 40 -4.52 17.75 -9.14
CA ALA A 40 -5.91 17.63 -8.71
C ALA A 40 -6.05 17.63 -7.19
N ASP A 41 -7.17 18.15 -6.68
CA ASP A 41 -7.47 18.18 -5.26
C ASP A 41 -7.48 16.80 -4.61
N PRO A 42 -7.13 16.71 -3.31
CA PRO A 42 -7.21 15.48 -2.55
C PRO A 42 -8.66 14.95 -2.49
N ILE A 43 -8.83 13.66 -2.70
CA ILE A 43 -10.14 13.01 -2.66
C ILE A 43 -10.17 12.03 -1.49
N SER A 44 -11.17 12.18 -0.62
CA SER A 44 -11.44 11.21 0.44
C SER A 44 -12.21 10.02 -0.12
N LEU A 45 -11.71 8.82 0.13
CA LEU A 45 -12.24 7.58 -0.40
C LEU A 45 -12.66 6.62 0.69
N THR A 46 -13.53 5.71 0.33
CA THR A 46 -13.91 4.53 1.11
C THR A 46 -13.57 3.29 0.31
N ILE A 47 -12.92 2.32 0.94
CA ILE A 47 -12.51 1.06 0.32
C ILE A 47 -13.03 -0.10 1.18
N PRO A 48 -13.60 -1.16 0.56
CA PRO A 48 -13.95 -2.37 1.29
C PRO A 48 -12.71 -3.00 1.94
N HIS A 49 -12.79 -3.31 3.24
CA HIS A 49 -11.67 -3.87 3.98
C HIS A 49 -11.18 -5.22 3.42
N LYS A 50 -12.10 -6.02 2.87
CA LYS A 50 -11.77 -7.31 2.23
C LYS A 50 -10.83 -7.13 1.04
N ASP A 51 -11.10 -6.12 0.21
CA ASP A 51 -10.37 -5.92 -1.04
C ASP A 51 -8.94 -5.45 -0.75
N ILE A 52 -8.79 -4.53 0.20
CA ILE A 52 -7.45 -4.04 0.55
C ILE A 52 -6.63 -5.08 1.32
N ILE A 53 -7.24 -5.91 2.18
CA ILE A 53 -6.52 -7.02 2.82
C ILE A 53 -6.02 -8.00 1.77
N LYS A 54 -6.88 -8.37 0.82
CA LYS A 54 -6.50 -9.28 -0.27
C LYS A 54 -5.35 -8.69 -1.10
N ALA A 55 -5.42 -7.41 -1.44
CA ALA A 55 -4.38 -6.72 -2.18
C ALA A 55 -3.05 -6.68 -1.40
N THR A 56 -3.10 -6.32 -0.12
CA THR A 56 -1.90 -6.22 0.74
C THR A 56 -1.30 -7.56 1.17
N SER A 57 -1.96 -8.68 0.87
CA SER A 57 -1.38 -10.03 1.05
C SER A 57 -0.30 -10.33 0.00
N ASN A 58 -0.32 -9.60 -1.12
CA ASN A 58 0.75 -9.65 -2.12
C ASN A 58 1.69 -8.48 -1.87
N GLU A 59 2.97 -8.76 -1.63
CA GLU A 59 3.98 -7.73 -1.36
C GLU A 59 4.24 -6.82 -2.55
N ALA A 60 4.02 -7.30 -3.76
CA ALA A 60 4.08 -6.50 -4.98
C ALA A 60 3.11 -5.31 -4.96
N PHE A 61 2.05 -5.35 -4.15
CA PHE A 61 1.11 -4.25 -3.97
C PHE A 61 1.78 -2.94 -3.49
N PHE A 62 2.87 -3.04 -2.73
CA PHE A 62 3.57 -1.88 -2.18
C PHE A 62 4.51 -1.19 -3.18
N SER A 63 4.89 -1.90 -4.23
CA SER A 63 5.82 -1.40 -5.25
C SER A 63 5.19 -1.19 -6.62
N HIS A 64 3.98 -1.70 -6.84
CA HIS A 64 3.31 -1.63 -8.15
C HIS A 64 2.29 -0.49 -8.22
N VAL A 65 1.98 -0.13 -9.47
CA VAL A 65 0.92 0.82 -9.81
C VAL A 65 -0.44 0.17 -9.55
N ILE A 66 -1.28 0.85 -8.78
CA ILE A 66 -2.62 0.42 -8.41
C ILE A 66 -3.63 1.23 -9.20
N THR A 67 -4.61 0.58 -9.79
CA THR A 67 -5.75 1.25 -10.43
C THR A 67 -6.89 1.40 -9.42
N LEU A 68 -7.22 2.64 -9.08
CA LEU A 68 -8.35 2.97 -8.23
C LEU A 68 -9.58 3.26 -9.10
N ASN A 69 -10.60 2.42 -8.99
CA ASN A 69 -11.89 2.60 -9.68
C ASN A 69 -12.79 3.47 -8.81
N ILE A 70 -12.88 4.77 -9.12
CA ILE A 70 -13.68 5.75 -8.37
C ILE A 70 -14.96 6.05 -9.16
N GLY A 71 -16.01 5.24 -8.92
CA GLY A 71 -17.24 5.31 -9.72
C GLY A 71 -16.97 5.02 -11.19
N LYS A 72 -17.05 6.04 -12.05
CA LYS A 72 -16.79 5.91 -13.51
C LYS A 72 -15.35 6.28 -13.91
N LYS A 73 -14.56 6.82 -13.00
CA LYS A 73 -13.18 7.23 -13.25
C LYS A 73 -12.20 6.18 -12.78
N LYS A 74 -11.14 5.98 -13.54
CA LYS A 74 -9.99 5.15 -13.17
C LYS A 74 -8.79 6.06 -12.94
N GLU A 75 -8.20 5.98 -11.76
CA GLU A 75 -7.02 6.76 -11.37
C GLU A 75 -5.86 5.80 -11.09
N LYS A 76 -4.68 6.10 -11.64
CA LYS A 76 -3.47 5.36 -11.33
C LYS A 76 -2.81 5.96 -10.10
N ALA A 77 -2.47 5.15 -9.13
CA ALA A 77 -1.85 5.59 -7.88
C ALA A 77 -0.88 4.54 -7.35
N VAL A 78 0.01 4.95 -6.44
CA VAL A 78 0.81 4.06 -5.62
C VAL A 78 0.40 4.22 -4.17
N ILE A 79 0.58 3.16 -3.38
CA ILE A 79 0.37 3.25 -1.94
C ILE A 79 1.55 3.99 -1.31
N LYS A 80 1.27 5.05 -0.55
CA LYS A 80 2.29 5.84 0.14
C LYS A 80 2.41 5.48 1.61
N ALA A 81 1.27 5.22 2.25
CA ALA A 81 1.24 4.81 3.64
C ALA A 81 0.05 3.89 3.91
N LEU A 82 0.24 2.95 4.83
CA LEU A 82 -0.78 2.03 5.29
C LEU A 82 -0.76 1.97 6.82
N GLN A 83 -1.87 2.36 7.45
CA GLN A 83 -2.02 2.26 8.88
C GLN A 83 -2.67 0.92 9.24
N ARG A 84 -1.94 0.08 9.98
CA ARG A 84 -2.43 -1.20 10.49
C ARG A 84 -2.77 -1.10 11.97
N HIS A 85 -3.72 -1.90 12.41
CA HIS A 85 -4.02 -2.03 13.83
C HIS A 85 -2.88 -2.83 14.52
N PRO A 86 -2.35 -2.37 15.67
CA PRO A 86 -1.17 -3.01 16.28
C PRO A 86 -1.40 -4.45 16.76
N ALA A 87 -2.64 -4.81 17.10
CA ALA A 87 -2.94 -6.12 17.69
C ALA A 87 -3.93 -6.98 16.87
N LYS A 88 -4.49 -6.45 15.79
CA LYS A 88 -5.47 -7.18 14.96
C LYS A 88 -5.08 -7.08 13.49
N PRO A 89 -5.37 -8.09 12.66
CA PRO A 89 -5.13 -8.04 11.23
C PRO A 89 -6.16 -7.10 10.56
N PHE A 90 -6.11 -5.81 10.92
CA PHE A 90 -7.06 -4.81 10.49
C PHE A 90 -6.33 -3.56 9.99
N ILE A 91 -6.73 -3.08 8.80
CA ILE A 91 -6.21 -1.86 8.21
C ILE A 91 -7.10 -0.70 8.64
N LEU A 92 -6.49 0.36 9.15
CA LEU A 92 -7.17 1.53 9.68
C LEU A 92 -7.31 2.66 8.67
N HIS A 93 -6.30 2.85 7.82
CA HIS A 93 -6.23 3.91 6.82
C HIS A 93 -5.28 3.51 5.70
N ALA A 94 -5.52 4.02 4.50
CA ALA A 94 -4.62 3.88 3.36
C ALA A 94 -4.46 5.24 2.66
N ASP A 95 -3.22 5.60 2.36
CA ASP A 95 -2.85 6.82 1.65
C ASP A 95 -2.34 6.44 0.27
N PHE A 96 -2.99 6.97 -0.75
CA PHE A 96 -2.62 6.77 -2.15
C PHE A 96 -2.10 8.07 -2.75
N PHE A 97 -1.02 7.96 -3.51
CA PHE A 97 -0.44 9.06 -4.24
C PHE A 97 -0.69 8.88 -5.73
N ARG A 98 -1.27 9.90 -6.39
CA ARG A 98 -1.49 9.88 -7.84
C ARG A 98 -0.17 9.82 -8.56
N ILE A 99 -0.15 9.06 -9.62
CA ILE A 99 1.02 8.93 -10.49
C ILE A 99 0.90 9.92 -11.63
N ASP A 100 1.96 10.70 -11.79
CA ASP A 100 2.22 11.46 -13.00
C ASP A 100 3.44 10.83 -13.68
N GLU A 101 3.31 10.46 -14.95
CA GLU A 101 4.38 9.79 -15.72
C GLU A 101 5.66 10.64 -15.86
N LYS A 102 5.59 11.92 -15.53
CA LYS A 102 6.70 12.87 -15.63
C LYS A 102 7.40 13.17 -14.31
N GLN A 103 6.85 12.71 -13.19
CA GLN A 103 7.40 12.98 -11.87
C GLN A 103 7.98 11.72 -11.25
N SER A 104 9.18 11.85 -10.66
CA SER A 104 9.75 10.79 -9.84
C SER A 104 8.95 10.62 -8.56
N ILE A 105 8.77 9.38 -8.14
CA ILE A 105 8.11 9.02 -6.90
C ILE A 105 9.06 8.23 -6.02
N THR A 106 9.01 8.49 -4.72
CA THR A 106 9.71 7.70 -3.71
C THR A 106 8.79 6.60 -3.22
N VAL A 107 9.18 5.35 -3.43
CA VAL A 107 8.43 4.16 -3.01
C VAL A 107 9.26 3.36 -2.03
N LYS A 108 8.63 2.81 -0.97
CA LYS A 108 9.25 1.87 -0.05
C LYS A 108 9.07 0.46 -0.57
N VAL A 109 10.18 -0.21 -0.84
CA VAL A 109 10.20 -1.58 -1.37
C VAL A 109 10.70 -2.54 -0.28
N PRO A 110 9.93 -3.58 0.06
CA PRO A 110 10.37 -4.59 1.01
C PRO A 110 11.54 -5.41 0.47
N LEU A 111 12.48 -5.78 1.34
CA LEU A 111 13.65 -6.56 0.98
C LEU A 111 13.44 -8.04 1.28
N HIS A 112 13.68 -8.88 0.27
CA HIS A 112 13.75 -10.32 0.41
C HIS A 112 15.18 -10.80 0.29
N PHE A 113 15.69 -11.41 1.36
CA PHE A 113 17.02 -11.99 1.38
C PHE A 113 16.93 -13.44 0.89
N ILE A 114 17.61 -13.73 -0.21
CA ILE A 114 17.66 -15.07 -0.80
C ILE A 114 19.02 -15.73 -0.55
N ASN A 115 19.07 -17.06 -0.58
CA ASN A 115 20.30 -17.85 -0.40
C ASN A 115 21.02 -17.64 0.94
N GLU A 116 20.32 -17.30 2.00
CA GLU A 116 20.89 -17.12 3.34
C GLU A 116 21.66 -18.37 3.82
N GLU A 117 21.09 -19.54 3.58
CA GLU A 117 21.70 -20.82 3.94
C GLU A 117 23.02 -21.13 3.20
N LYS A 118 23.24 -20.50 2.06
CA LYS A 118 24.45 -20.68 1.23
C LYS A 118 25.58 -19.73 1.61
N CYS A 119 25.29 -18.77 2.47
CA CYS A 119 26.28 -17.80 2.94
C CYS A 119 27.42 -18.53 3.66
N ALA A 120 28.66 -18.25 3.30
CA ALA A 120 29.84 -18.90 3.89
C ALA A 120 29.90 -18.69 5.41
N GLY A 121 29.54 -17.53 5.93
CA GLY A 121 29.48 -17.25 7.34
C GLY A 121 28.48 -18.11 8.12
N VAL A 122 27.35 -18.47 7.51
CA VAL A 122 26.35 -19.34 8.12
C VAL A 122 26.76 -20.80 7.96
N LYS A 123 27.12 -21.23 6.74
CA LYS A 123 27.36 -22.64 6.43
C LYS A 123 28.66 -23.17 7.01
N ILE A 124 29.74 -22.39 7.02
CA ILE A 124 31.07 -22.80 7.44
C ILE A 124 31.38 -22.27 8.84
N GLY A 125 31.02 -21.02 9.10
CA GLY A 125 31.35 -20.35 10.37
C GLY A 125 30.30 -20.53 11.47
N GLY A 126 29.16 -21.18 11.21
CA GLY A 126 28.06 -21.33 12.18
C GLY A 126 27.47 -20.00 12.67
N GLY A 127 27.67 -18.93 11.92
CA GLY A 127 27.14 -17.60 12.23
C GLY A 127 25.66 -17.43 11.87
N SER A 128 25.07 -16.36 12.34
CA SER A 128 23.72 -15.94 11.97
C SER A 128 23.73 -14.62 11.19
N ILE A 129 22.77 -14.45 10.28
CA ILE A 129 22.63 -13.21 9.52
C ILE A 129 21.74 -12.24 10.31
N LEU A 130 22.26 -11.05 10.59
CA LEU A 130 21.50 -9.96 11.19
C LEU A 130 20.96 -9.06 10.08
N LYS A 131 19.64 -8.98 9.96
CA LYS A 131 18.96 -8.10 9.02
C LYS A 131 18.68 -6.76 9.68
N THR A 132 19.39 -5.73 9.28
CA THR A 132 19.27 -4.37 9.85
C THR A 132 18.23 -3.53 9.11
N LEU A 133 17.95 -3.87 7.85
CA LEU A 133 16.97 -3.18 7.00
C LEU A 133 15.97 -4.20 6.45
N ASN A 134 14.69 -3.86 6.56
CA ASN A 134 13.61 -4.66 6.00
C ASN A 134 13.00 -4.03 4.74
N GLU A 135 13.22 -2.74 4.53
CA GLU A 135 12.73 -1.98 3.37
C GLU A 135 13.75 -0.94 2.95
N ILE A 136 13.75 -0.58 1.67
CA ILE A 136 14.53 0.54 1.12
C ILE A 136 13.62 1.55 0.43
N GLU A 137 14.00 2.82 0.47
CA GLU A 137 13.34 3.87 -0.32
C GLU A 137 14.01 3.95 -1.69
N VAL A 138 13.21 3.90 -2.74
CA VAL A 138 13.64 3.97 -4.12
C VAL A 138 12.96 5.13 -4.81
N ASP A 139 13.75 6.02 -5.41
CA ASP A 139 13.24 7.10 -6.26
C ASP A 139 13.25 6.61 -7.71
N CYS A 140 12.08 6.48 -8.30
CA CYS A 140 11.93 5.99 -9.67
C CYS A 140 10.82 6.74 -10.41
N LEU A 141 10.80 6.59 -11.72
CA LEU A 141 9.62 6.91 -12.52
C LEU A 141 8.61 5.77 -12.41
N PRO A 142 7.31 6.09 -12.38
CA PRO A 142 6.25 5.08 -12.24
C PRO A 142 6.12 4.15 -13.44
#